data_4c1307334920d0b4faf677a8183d268a
#
_entry.id   4c1307334920d0b4faf677a8183d268a
#
_cell.length_a   1.000
_cell.length_b   1.000
_cell.length_c   1.000
_cell.angle_alpha   90.00
_cell.angle_beta   90.00
_cell.angle_gamma   90.00
#
_symmetry.space_group_name_H-M   'P 1'
#
loop_
_entity.id
_entity.type
_entity.pdbx_description
1 polymer ?
#
loop_
_entity_poly.entity_id
_entity_poly.type
_entity_poly.pdbx_seq_one_letter_code
_entity_poly.pdbx_strand_id
1 'polypeptide(L)'
;ADNWMPVLITLGTVNVLYGAVSAMSQNDLKYIIGYSSVSHMGYVLMGIATLDNIGVGGAVLQMFSHGMMTALMFLLVGSIYHQTHTRDINVLNGLASRMPVNTFFFAIAGLASLGLPGLSGFIAEFMVFTGAFRTYMPLAILAVIGAALTAIYILRLLARTFMGESDQQWASLKDSSPVEMTVGAAFVGIIIFVGVWPEPLLRAINVSVQSIPGV
;
A
#
# COMPACT_ATOMS: atom_id res chain seq x y z
N ALA A 1 -4.08 -24.74 16.39
CA ALA A 1 -4.08 -23.46 15.66
C ALA A 1 -5.34 -22.67 15.95
N ASP A 2 -6.51 -23.28 15.87
CA ASP A 2 -7.84 -22.62 15.89
C ASP A 2 -8.11 -21.71 17.10
N ASN A 3 -7.61 -22.07 18.28
CA ASN A 3 -7.81 -21.28 19.50
C ASN A 3 -7.14 -19.90 19.49
N TRP A 4 -6.12 -19.68 18.66
CA TRP A 4 -5.39 -18.43 18.59
C TRP A 4 -5.83 -17.53 17.43
N MET A 5 -6.57 -18.08 16.45
CA MET A 5 -6.99 -17.33 15.27
C MET A 5 -7.89 -16.13 15.59
N PRO A 6 -8.85 -16.21 16.54
CA PRO A 6 -9.64 -15.04 16.95
C PRO A 6 -8.79 -13.91 17.54
N VAL A 7 -7.72 -14.25 18.27
CA VAL A 7 -6.79 -13.25 18.81
C VAL A 7 -6.00 -12.60 17.67
N LEU A 8 -5.49 -13.42 16.74
CA LEU A 8 -4.67 -12.95 15.64
C LEU A 8 -5.44 -12.02 14.70
N ILE A 9 -6.68 -12.37 14.33
CA ILE A 9 -7.51 -11.52 13.46
C ILE A 9 -7.92 -10.22 14.17
N THR A 10 -8.17 -10.28 15.49
CA THR A 10 -8.46 -9.08 16.28
C THR A 10 -7.26 -8.13 16.29
N LEU A 11 -6.05 -8.65 16.54
CA LEU A 11 -4.81 -7.86 16.46
C LEU A 11 -4.59 -7.29 15.06
N GLY A 12 -4.85 -8.08 14.01
CA GLY A 12 -4.80 -7.63 12.63
C GLY A 12 -5.75 -6.45 12.38
N THR A 13 -7.00 -6.57 12.83
CA THR A 13 -8.01 -5.51 12.71
C THR A 13 -7.60 -4.24 13.47
N VAL A 14 -7.07 -4.39 14.68
CA VAL A 14 -6.53 -3.25 15.45
C VAL A 14 -5.38 -2.58 14.69
N ASN A 15 -4.45 -3.36 14.13
CA ASN A 15 -3.35 -2.81 13.31
C ASN A 15 -3.86 -2.05 12.08
N VAL A 16 -4.89 -2.58 11.40
CA VAL A 16 -5.51 -1.88 10.26
C VAL A 16 -6.01 -0.51 10.65
N LEU A 17 -6.84 -0.44 11.69
CA LEU A 17 -7.46 0.83 12.13
C LEU A 17 -6.43 1.77 12.75
N TYR A 18 -5.59 1.28 13.67
CA TYR A 18 -4.56 2.06 14.33
C TYR A 18 -3.55 2.64 13.33
N GLY A 19 -3.06 1.79 12.41
CA GLY A 19 -2.12 2.21 11.38
C GLY A 19 -2.70 3.28 10.46
N ALA A 20 -3.96 3.11 10.01
CA ALA A 20 -4.63 4.07 9.15
C ALA A 20 -4.88 5.42 9.85
N VAL A 21 -5.39 5.43 11.09
CA VAL A 21 -5.62 6.65 11.88
C VAL A 21 -4.29 7.34 12.18
N SER A 22 -3.26 6.57 12.54
CA SER A 22 -1.92 7.12 12.78
C SER A 22 -1.32 7.75 11.52
N ALA A 23 -1.46 7.10 10.35
CA ALA A 23 -1.04 7.66 9.07
C ALA A 23 -1.76 8.97 8.72
N MET A 24 -3.06 9.04 8.99
CA MET A 24 -3.85 10.28 8.79
C MET A 24 -3.35 11.45 9.64
N SER A 25 -2.81 11.20 10.82
CA SER A 25 -2.33 12.25 11.73
C SER A 25 -0.92 12.75 11.40
N GLN A 26 -0.18 12.05 10.54
CA GLN A 26 1.19 12.42 10.17
C GLN A 26 1.23 13.52 9.11
N ASN A 27 2.30 14.31 9.15
CA ASN A 27 2.64 15.31 8.13
C ASN A 27 3.96 15.00 7.42
N ASP A 28 4.75 14.04 7.88
CA ASP A 28 5.99 13.59 7.26
C ASP A 28 5.69 12.43 6.30
N LEU A 29 6.12 12.56 5.03
CA LEU A 29 5.92 11.55 3.97
C LEU A 29 6.37 10.15 4.40
N LYS A 30 7.53 10.05 5.06
CA LYS A 30 8.09 8.78 5.50
C LYS A 30 7.24 8.13 6.59
N TYR A 31 6.74 8.92 7.54
CA TYR A 31 5.88 8.41 8.62
C TYR A 31 4.49 8.04 8.12
N ILE A 32 3.93 8.79 7.16
CA ILE A 32 2.65 8.41 6.52
C ILE A 32 2.77 7.03 5.90
N ILE A 33 3.81 6.77 5.09
CA ILE A 33 4.06 5.47 4.45
C ILE A 33 4.38 4.40 5.50
N GLY A 34 5.14 4.73 6.53
CA GLY A 34 5.47 3.81 7.62
C GLY A 34 4.23 3.32 8.37
N TYR A 35 3.32 4.20 8.78
CA TYR A 35 2.06 3.82 9.43
C TYR A 35 1.07 3.16 8.46
N SER A 36 1.09 3.52 7.18
CA SER A 36 0.41 2.78 6.13
C SER A 36 0.85 1.32 6.11
N SER A 37 2.16 1.05 6.26
CA SER A 37 2.69 -0.30 6.33
C SER A 37 2.14 -1.08 7.53
N VAL A 38 1.99 -0.46 8.70
CA VAL A 38 1.35 -1.10 9.88
C VAL A 38 -0.08 -1.52 9.54
N SER A 39 -0.85 -0.65 8.87
CA SER A 39 -2.22 -0.96 8.44
C SER A 39 -2.25 -2.14 7.46
N HIS A 40 -1.43 -2.12 6.41
CA HIS A 40 -1.40 -3.20 5.42
C HIS A 40 -0.92 -4.54 6.00
N MET A 41 0.02 -4.53 6.96
CA MET A 41 0.40 -5.76 7.67
C MET A 41 -0.73 -6.29 8.55
N GLY A 42 -1.66 -5.43 8.98
CA GLY A 42 -2.90 -5.84 9.61
C GLY A 42 -3.73 -6.76 8.70
N TYR A 43 -3.86 -6.44 7.40
CA TYR A 43 -4.54 -7.32 6.43
C TYR A 43 -3.83 -8.67 6.27
N VAL A 44 -2.50 -8.67 6.28
CA VAL A 44 -1.74 -9.93 6.25
C VAL A 44 -2.08 -10.81 7.44
N LEU A 45 -2.08 -10.26 8.65
CA LEU A 45 -2.45 -11.01 9.86
C LEU A 45 -3.90 -11.51 9.79
N MET A 46 -4.82 -10.70 9.30
CA MET A 46 -6.21 -11.08 9.12
C MET A 46 -6.36 -12.24 8.12
N GLY A 47 -5.70 -12.17 6.97
CA GLY A 47 -5.74 -13.23 5.97
C GLY A 47 -5.19 -14.55 6.48
N ILE A 48 -4.06 -14.53 7.20
CA ILE A 48 -3.49 -15.74 7.83
C ILE A 48 -4.46 -16.33 8.87
N ALA A 49 -5.11 -15.48 9.67
CA ALA A 49 -6.02 -15.90 10.71
C ALA A 49 -7.32 -16.57 10.22
N THR A 50 -7.63 -16.42 8.93
CA THR A 50 -8.80 -17.09 8.34
C THR A 50 -8.64 -18.60 8.22
N LEU A 51 -7.41 -19.11 8.11
CA LEU A 51 -7.09 -20.50 7.77
C LEU A 51 -7.86 -21.00 6.51
N ASP A 52 -8.25 -20.07 5.64
CA ASP A 52 -8.92 -20.34 4.37
C ASP A 52 -7.94 -20.09 3.21
N ASN A 53 -7.93 -20.96 2.23
CA ASN A 53 -7.03 -20.85 1.08
C ASN A 53 -7.06 -19.47 0.40
N ILE A 54 -8.26 -18.86 0.33
CA ILE A 54 -8.42 -17.54 -0.30
C ILE A 54 -7.80 -16.45 0.60
N GLY A 55 -8.10 -16.47 1.91
CA GLY A 55 -7.57 -15.48 2.84
C GLY A 55 -6.06 -15.58 3.01
N VAL A 56 -5.52 -16.79 3.17
CA VAL A 56 -4.07 -17.03 3.29
C VAL A 56 -3.36 -16.68 1.98
N GLY A 57 -3.92 -17.08 0.83
CA GLY A 57 -3.41 -16.69 -0.49
C GLY A 57 -3.39 -15.17 -0.68
N GLY A 58 -4.45 -14.49 -0.25
CA GLY A 58 -4.53 -13.03 -0.23
C GLY A 58 -3.46 -12.40 0.67
N ALA A 59 -3.20 -12.97 1.85
CA ALA A 59 -2.15 -12.50 2.75
C ALA A 59 -0.75 -12.58 2.11
N VAL A 60 -0.43 -13.69 1.44
CA VAL A 60 0.85 -13.85 0.73
C VAL A 60 0.96 -12.85 -0.42
N LEU A 61 -0.11 -12.68 -1.20
CA LEU A 61 -0.14 -11.69 -2.28
C LEU A 61 -0.02 -10.27 -1.74
N GLN A 62 -0.61 -9.98 -0.54
CA GLN A 62 -0.51 -8.67 0.10
C GLN A 62 0.92 -8.37 0.55
N MET A 63 1.66 -9.34 1.08
CA MET A 63 3.07 -9.15 1.40
C MET A 63 3.89 -8.75 0.18
N PHE A 64 3.68 -9.43 -0.95
CA PHE A 64 4.36 -9.12 -2.20
C PHE A 64 3.96 -7.74 -2.73
N SER A 65 2.66 -7.48 -2.87
CA SER A 65 2.12 -6.22 -3.40
C SER A 65 2.56 -5.02 -2.55
N HIS A 66 2.44 -5.15 -1.22
CA HIS A 66 2.87 -4.13 -0.28
C HIS A 66 4.38 -3.84 -0.40
N GLY A 67 5.20 -4.89 -0.51
CA GLY A 67 6.64 -4.73 -0.72
C GLY A 67 6.96 -3.90 -1.97
N MET A 68 6.29 -4.18 -3.10
CA MET A 68 6.51 -3.46 -4.35
C MET A 68 6.09 -1.99 -4.27
N MET A 69 4.88 -1.70 -3.77
CA MET A 69 4.39 -0.31 -3.71
C MET A 69 5.14 0.54 -2.67
N THR A 70 5.49 -0.02 -1.51
CA THR A 70 6.21 0.74 -0.49
C THR A 70 7.67 0.97 -0.84
N ALA A 71 8.34 -0.01 -1.47
CA ALA A 71 9.69 0.18 -1.98
C ALA A 71 9.74 1.33 -3.00
N LEU A 72 8.76 1.38 -3.92
CA LEU A 72 8.65 2.48 -4.86
C LEU A 72 8.40 3.82 -4.16
N MET A 73 7.44 3.88 -3.23
CA MET A 73 7.17 5.13 -2.48
C MET A 73 8.40 5.63 -1.72
N PHE A 74 9.14 4.75 -1.02
CA PHE A 74 10.33 5.15 -0.28
C PHE A 74 11.47 5.60 -1.20
N LEU A 75 11.64 4.97 -2.37
CA LEU A 75 12.59 5.43 -3.39
C LEU A 75 12.28 6.87 -3.80
N LEU A 76 11.01 7.16 -4.11
CA LEU A 76 10.57 8.47 -4.58
C LEU A 76 10.62 9.54 -3.48
N VAL A 77 10.25 9.19 -2.24
CA VAL A 77 10.46 10.08 -1.07
C VAL A 77 11.93 10.37 -0.86
N GLY A 78 12.81 9.38 -1.06
CA GLY A 78 14.27 9.59 -1.00
C GLY A 78 14.74 10.60 -2.05
N SER A 79 14.28 10.50 -3.29
CA SER A 79 14.58 11.43 -4.38
C SER A 79 14.09 12.86 -4.08
N ILE A 80 12.85 13.01 -3.58
CA ILE A 80 12.32 14.31 -3.14
C ILE A 80 13.18 14.88 -2.01
N TYR A 81 13.41 14.10 -0.96
CA TYR A 81 14.16 14.55 0.21
C TYR A 81 15.61 14.96 -0.12
N HIS A 82 16.28 14.25 -1.01
CA HIS A 82 17.64 14.56 -1.43
C HIS A 82 17.76 15.98 -2.03
N GLN A 83 16.70 16.46 -2.68
CA GLN A 83 16.70 17.78 -3.32
C GLN A 83 16.07 18.88 -2.45
N THR A 84 15.05 18.53 -1.64
CA THR A 84 14.27 19.51 -0.87
C THR A 84 14.70 19.63 0.59
N HIS A 85 15.42 18.62 1.11
CA HIS A 85 15.79 18.46 2.52
C HIS A 85 14.59 18.49 3.49
N THR A 86 13.37 18.32 2.99
CA THR A 86 12.15 18.25 3.79
C THR A 86 11.26 17.10 3.32
N ARG A 87 10.42 16.57 4.22
CA ARG A 87 9.38 15.58 3.95
C ARG A 87 8.01 16.03 4.45
N ASP A 88 7.92 17.27 4.93
CA ASP A 88 6.67 17.81 5.46
C ASP A 88 5.71 18.16 4.31
N ILE A 89 4.55 17.46 4.27
CA ILE A 89 3.50 17.68 3.27
C ILE A 89 2.81 19.05 3.38
N ASN A 90 3.06 19.81 4.44
CA ASN A 90 2.56 21.18 4.55
C ASN A 90 3.53 22.20 3.93
N VAL A 91 4.77 21.82 3.71
CA VAL A 91 5.82 22.64 3.08
C VAL A 91 5.95 22.32 1.60
N LEU A 92 5.88 21.00 1.26
CA LEU A 92 5.91 20.52 -0.13
C LEU A 92 4.58 20.83 -0.82
N ASN A 93 4.64 21.44 -1.99
CA ASN A 93 3.46 21.76 -2.79
C ASN A 93 3.78 21.80 -4.30
N GLY A 94 2.79 21.46 -5.13
CA GLY A 94 2.84 21.60 -6.57
C GLY A 94 4.00 20.88 -7.27
N LEU A 95 4.54 19.80 -6.65
CA LEU A 95 5.70 19.10 -7.20
C LEU A 95 5.42 18.44 -8.55
N ALA A 96 4.15 18.20 -8.91
CA ALA A 96 3.79 17.63 -10.20
C ALA A 96 4.28 18.46 -11.39
N SER A 97 4.34 19.79 -11.26
CA SER A 97 4.82 20.68 -12.30
C SER A 97 6.35 20.65 -12.48
N ARG A 98 7.09 20.21 -11.46
CA ARG A 98 8.56 20.17 -11.44
C ARG A 98 9.11 18.76 -11.61
N MET A 99 8.43 17.78 -11.04
CA MET A 99 8.82 16.38 -11.01
C MET A 99 7.69 15.47 -11.53
N PRO A 100 7.25 15.61 -12.80
CA PRO A 100 6.10 14.90 -13.34
C PRO A 100 6.27 13.38 -13.36
N VAL A 101 7.47 12.85 -13.64
CA VAL A 101 7.73 11.41 -13.64
C VAL A 101 7.70 10.85 -12.23
N ASN A 102 8.34 11.51 -11.26
CA ASN A 102 8.27 11.15 -9.85
C ASN A 102 6.82 11.15 -9.37
N THR A 103 6.06 12.18 -9.71
CA THR A 103 4.63 12.30 -9.38
C THR A 103 3.81 11.16 -9.97
N PHE A 104 4.03 10.81 -11.22
CA PHE A 104 3.31 9.71 -11.88
C PHE A 104 3.58 8.36 -11.17
N PHE A 105 4.83 8.04 -10.90
CA PHE A 105 5.18 6.81 -10.20
C PHE A 105 4.62 6.79 -8.77
N PHE A 106 4.69 7.93 -8.07
CA PHE A 106 4.15 8.04 -6.72
C PHE A 106 2.63 7.89 -6.71
N ALA A 107 1.94 8.48 -7.68
CA ALA A 107 0.50 8.33 -7.83
C ALA A 107 0.09 6.87 -8.06
N ILE A 108 0.77 6.14 -8.95
CA ILE A 108 0.47 4.71 -9.19
C ILE A 108 0.71 3.88 -7.92
N ALA A 109 1.82 4.10 -7.21
CA ALA A 109 2.08 3.40 -5.95
C ALA A 109 1.04 3.74 -4.86
N GLY A 110 0.64 5.00 -4.76
CA GLY A 110 -0.42 5.45 -3.85
C GLY A 110 -1.78 4.87 -4.19
N LEU A 111 -2.17 4.87 -5.47
CA LEU A 111 -3.41 4.26 -5.94
C LEU A 111 -3.42 2.73 -5.74
N ALA A 112 -2.26 2.07 -5.85
CA ALA A 112 -2.13 0.66 -5.52
C ALA A 112 -2.31 0.41 -4.01
N SER A 113 -1.80 1.32 -3.16
CA SER A 113 -1.93 1.25 -1.71
C SER A 113 -3.36 1.46 -1.22
N LEU A 114 -4.19 2.21 -1.93
CA LEU A 114 -5.61 2.38 -1.59
C LEU A 114 -6.52 1.30 -2.20
N GLY A 115 -5.94 0.30 -2.87
CA GLY A 115 -6.71 -0.79 -3.44
C GLY A 115 -7.49 -0.44 -4.70
N LEU A 116 -6.93 0.38 -5.60
CA LEU A 116 -7.61 0.69 -6.87
C LEU A 116 -7.67 -0.54 -7.78
N PRO A 117 -8.85 -0.93 -8.32
CA PRO A 117 -8.96 -2.03 -9.28
C PRO A 117 -8.01 -1.87 -10.49
N GLY A 118 -7.37 -2.97 -10.89
CA GLY A 118 -6.34 -2.98 -11.92
C GLY A 118 -4.91 -2.84 -11.40
N LEU A 119 -4.73 -2.61 -10.09
CA LEU A 119 -3.43 -2.59 -9.42
C LEU A 119 -3.34 -3.74 -8.41
N SER A 120 -2.12 -4.17 -8.10
CA SER A 120 -1.87 -5.39 -7.33
C SER A 120 -2.47 -5.38 -5.91
N GLY A 121 -2.57 -4.22 -5.26
CA GLY A 121 -3.15 -4.07 -3.93
C GLY A 121 -4.61 -4.51 -3.86
N PHE A 122 -5.41 -4.16 -4.86
CA PHE A 122 -6.83 -4.51 -4.90
C PHE A 122 -7.08 -6.02 -4.83
N ILE A 123 -6.37 -6.80 -5.66
CA ILE A 123 -6.57 -8.26 -5.69
C ILE A 123 -6.23 -8.89 -4.34
N ALA A 124 -5.12 -8.45 -3.74
CA ALA A 124 -4.66 -8.96 -2.46
C ALA A 124 -5.66 -8.66 -1.32
N GLU A 125 -6.09 -7.39 -1.20
CA GLU A 125 -7.06 -6.97 -0.19
C GLU A 125 -8.41 -7.62 -0.38
N PHE A 126 -8.89 -7.72 -1.63
CA PHE A 126 -10.16 -8.37 -1.96
C PHE A 126 -10.18 -9.84 -1.54
N MET A 127 -9.07 -10.57 -1.73
CA MET A 127 -8.95 -11.96 -1.29
C MET A 127 -8.94 -12.05 0.25
N VAL A 128 -8.20 -11.19 0.94
CA VAL A 128 -8.18 -11.13 2.41
C VAL A 128 -9.58 -10.85 2.95
N PHE A 129 -10.28 -9.85 2.41
CA PHE A 129 -11.65 -9.53 2.82
C PHE A 129 -12.59 -10.70 2.56
N THR A 130 -12.49 -11.37 1.40
CA THR A 130 -13.33 -12.52 1.06
C THR A 130 -13.16 -13.65 2.08
N GLY A 131 -11.93 -13.99 2.46
CA GLY A 131 -11.65 -14.97 3.52
C GLY A 131 -12.16 -14.51 4.88
N ALA A 132 -11.88 -13.27 5.27
CA ALA A 132 -12.29 -12.72 6.56
C ALA A 132 -13.81 -12.58 6.71
N PHE A 133 -14.55 -12.24 5.66
CA PHE A 133 -16.01 -12.19 5.69
C PHE A 133 -16.66 -13.55 5.93
N ARG A 134 -16.04 -14.63 5.46
CA ARG A 134 -16.55 -16.01 5.66
C ARG A 134 -16.35 -16.50 7.09
N THR A 135 -15.29 -16.04 7.76
CA THR A 135 -14.88 -16.57 9.07
C THR A 135 -15.18 -15.61 10.22
N TYR A 136 -14.95 -14.30 10.04
CA TYR A 136 -15.03 -13.27 11.08
C TYR A 136 -15.65 -11.97 10.56
N MET A 137 -16.88 -12.06 10.06
CA MET A 137 -17.59 -10.96 9.41
C MET A 137 -17.53 -9.59 10.13
N PRO A 138 -17.74 -9.47 11.46
CA PRO A 138 -17.69 -8.16 12.12
C PRO A 138 -16.31 -7.50 12.04
N LEU A 139 -15.22 -8.28 12.15
CA LEU A 139 -13.85 -7.78 12.05
C LEU A 139 -13.48 -7.41 10.59
N ALA A 140 -14.02 -8.16 9.63
CA ALA A 140 -13.88 -7.83 8.22
C ALA A 140 -14.54 -6.48 7.87
N ILE A 141 -15.73 -6.19 8.42
CA ILE A 141 -16.40 -4.89 8.23
C ILE A 141 -15.53 -3.74 8.78
N LEU A 142 -14.94 -3.92 9.97
CA LEU A 142 -14.03 -2.92 10.54
C LEU A 142 -12.77 -2.72 9.67
N ALA A 143 -12.25 -3.79 9.07
CA ALA A 143 -11.11 -3.71 8.17
C ALA A 143 -11.43 -2.93 6.88
N VAL A 144 -12.64 -3.07 6.33
CA VAL A 144 -13.10 -2.26 5.16
C VAL A 144 -13.15 -0.76 5.52
N ILE A 145 -13.53 -0.41 6.75
CA ILE A 145 -13.44 0.99 7.23
C ILE A 145 -11.98 1.46 7.20
N GLY A 146 -11.03 0.60 7.60
CA GLY A 146 -9.60 0.89 7.50
C GLY A 146 -9.13 1.17 6.07
N ALA A 147 -9.64 0.41 5.09
CA ALA A 147 -9.37 0.67 3.67
C ALA A 147 -9.88 2.05 3.22
N ALA A 148 -11.08 2.44 3.67
CA ALA A 148 -11.60 3.79 3.40
C ALA A 148 -10.71 4.89 4.00
N LEU A 149 -10.17 4.68 5.21
CA LEU A 149 -9.20 5.60 5.83
C LEU A 149 -7.90 5.67 5.04
N THR A 150 -7.45 4.54 4.46
CA THR A 150 -6.27 4.51 3.56
C THR A 150 -6.47 5.42 2.36
N ALA A 151 -7.64 5.39 1.74
CA ALA A 151 -7.95 6.29 0.63
C ALA A 151 -7.84 7.77 1.05
N ILE A 152 -8.34 8.12 2.23
CA ILE A 152 -8.31 9.50 2.72
C ILE A 152 -6.87 10.01 2.88
N TYR A 153 -5.99 9.28 3.58
CA TYR A 153 -4.64 9.79 3.82
C TYR A 153 -3.75 9.74 2.58
N ILE A 154 -3.92 8.75 1.69
CA ILE A 154 -3.16 8.70 0.42
C ILE A 154 -3.58 9.85 -0.50
N LEU A 155 -4.88 10.09 -0.69
CA LEU A 155 -5.36 11.20 -1.51
C LEU A 155 -4.95 12.56 -0.92
N ARG A 156 -5.01 12.71 0.41
CA ARG A 156 -4.52 13.92 1.10
C ARG A 156 -3.03 14.13 0.83
N LEU A 157 -2.22 13.07 0.94
CA LEU A 157 -0.79 13.12 0.67
C LEU A 157 -0.51 13.57 -0.76
N LEU A 158 -1.15 12.90 -1.74
CA LEU A 158 -1.00 13.25 -3.16
C LEU A 158 -1.43 14.68 -3.44
N ALA A 159 -2.59 15.09 -2.92
CA ALA A 159 -3.11 16.44 -3.13
C ALA A 159 -2.18 17.51 -2.56
N ARG A 160 -1.68 17.34 -1.34
CA ARG A 160 -0.85 18.36 -0.69
C ARG A 160 0.55 18.45 -1.26
N THR A 161 1.17 17.30 -1.57
CA THR A 161 2.57 17.26 -2.02
C THR A 161 2.71 17.60 -3.49
N PHE A 162 1.84 17.05 -4.33
CA PHE A 162 2.05 17.08 -5.79
C PHE A 162 1.14 18.05 -6.52
N MET A 163 -0.08 18.30 -6.02
CA MET A 163 -1.06 19.14 -6.72
C MET A 163 -0.95 20.62 -6.29
N GLY A 164 -1.60 21.49 -7.08
CA GLY A 164 -1.59 22.94 -6.85
C GLY A 164 -0.43 23.67 -7.53
N GLU A 165 -0.29 24.94 -7.17
CA GLU A 165 0.79 25.78 -7.68
C GLU A 165 2.09 25.49 -6.94
N SER A 166 3.18 25.40 -7.66
CA SER A 166 4.52 25.17 -7.10
C SER A 166 5.14 26.50 -6.65
N ASP A 167 5.61 26.54 -5.42
CA ASP A 167 6.36 27.68 -4.92
C ASP A 167 7.66 27.90 -5.69
N GLN A 168 8.12 29.16 -5.73
CA GLN A 168 9.38 29.52 -6.41
C GLN A 168 10.61 28.84 -5.80
N GLN A 169 10.57 28.49 -4.50
CA GLN A 169 11.64 27.76 -3.85
C GLN A 169 11.91 26.38 -4.50
N TRP A 170 10.90 25.80 -5.17
CA TRP A 170 11.00 24.51 -5.86
C TRP A 170 11.36 24.63 -7.35
N ALA A 171 11.69 25.82 -7.83
CA ALA A 171 11.98 26.06 -9.24
C ALA A 171 13.22 25.31 -9.76
N SER A 172 14.17 24.98 -8.89
CA SER A 172 15.42 24.30 -9.23
C SER A 172 15.33 22.76 -9.16
N LEU A 173 14.19 22.20 -8.75
CA LEU A 173 14.04 20.75 -8.65
C LEU A 173 14.16 20.08 -10.02
N LYS A 174 14.86 18.96 -10.03
CA LYS A 174 15.01 18.09 -11.21
C LYS A 174 14.12 16.87 -11.04
N ASP A 175 13.53 16.41 -12.14
CA ASP A 175 12.76 15.17 -12.15
C ASP A 175 13.67 13.93 -12.00
N SER A 176 13.07 12.76 -11.94
CA SER A 176 13.76 11.48 -11.76
C SER A 176 14.89 11.28 -12.76
N SER A 177 16.03 10.84 -12.26
CA SER A 177 17.17 10.45 -13.10
C SER A 177 16.83 9.22 -13.97
N PRO A 178 17.59 8.96 -15.07
CA PRO A 178 17.34 7.78 -15.92
C PRO A 178 17.34 6.45 -15.15
N VAL A 179 18.16 6.33 -14.10
CA VAL A 179 18.20 5.14 -13.25
C VAL A 179 16.91 5.03 -12.42
N GLU A 180 16.50 6.12 -11.76
CA GLU A 180 15.23 6.15 -11.01
C GLU A 180 14.03 5.88 -11.91
N MET A 181 14.02 6.42 -13.13
CA MET A 181 12.97 6.15 -14.12
C MET A 181 12.90 4.67 -14.48
N THR A 182 14.04 4.02 -14.73
CA THR A 182 14.09 2.59 -15.08
C THR A 182 13.59 1.73 -13.92
N VAL A 183 14.06 2.00 -12.71
CA VAL A 183 13.63 1.29 -11.51
C VAL A 183 12.16 1.55 -11.23
N GLY A 184 11.71 2.80 -11.27
CA GLY A 184 10.30 3.17 -11.08
C GLY A 184 9.38 2.51 -12.10
N ALA A 185 9.76 2.50 -13.37
CA ALA A 185 9.00 1.83 -14.43
C ALA A 185 8.91 0.32 -14.22
N ALA A 186 9.97 -0.33 -13.72
CA ALA A 186 9.95 -1.74 -13.39
C ALA A 186 8.95 -2.05 -12.26
N PHE A 187 8.96 -1.26 -11.17
CA PHE A 187 8.01 -1.41 -10.07
C PHE A 187 6.57 -1.19 -10.52
N VAL A 188 6.31 -0.10 -11.27
CA VAL A 188 4.98 0.21 -11.82
C VAL A 188 4.51 -0.90 -12.76
N GLY A 189 5.40 -1.39 -13.62
CA GLY A 189 5.09 -2.51 -14.52
C GLY A 189 4.65 -3.77 -13.77
N ILE A 190 5.33 -4.12 -12.68
CA ILE A 190 4.97 -5.26 -11.83
C ILE A 190 3.64 -5.02 -11.10
N ILE A 191 3.43 -3.82 -10.54
CA ILE A 191 2.18 -3.47 -9.85
C ILE A 191 0.97 -3.59 -10.79
N ILE A 192 1.08 -3.09 -12.02
CA ILE A 192 0.02 -3.18 -13.02
C ILE A 192 -0.12 -4.62 -13.52
N PHE A 193 0.98 -5.29 -13.83
CA PHE A 193 0.95 -6.68 -14.33
C PHE A 193 0.21 -7.60 -13.35
N VAL A 194 0.57 -7.56 -12.06
CA VAL A 194 -0.08 -8.38 -11.04
C VAL A 194 -1.53 -7.94 -10.79
N GLY A 195 -1.83 -6.65 -10.95
CA GLY A 195 -3.19 -6.13 -10.80
C GLY A 195 -4.14 -6.54 -11.93
N VAL A 196 -3.62 -6.65 -13.17
CA VAL A 196 -4.42 -7.02 -14.36
C VAL A 196 -4.40 -8.52 -14.61
N TRP A 197 -3.27 -9.18 -14.38
CA TRP A 197 -3.10 -10.62 -14.61
C TRP A 197 -2.43 -11.31 -13.42
N PRO A 198 -3.15 -11.48 -12.31
CA PRO A 198 -2.62 -12.06 -11.07
C PRO A 198 -2.38 -13.58 -11.16
N GLU A 199 -2.97 -14.24 -12.14
CA GLU A 199 -3.01 -15.70 -12.28
C GLU A 199 -1.64 -16.40 -12.14
N PRO A 200 -0.54 -15.94 -12.80
CA PRO A 200 0.75 -16.62 -12.68
C PRO A 200 1.28 -16.64 -11.24
N LEU A 201 1.12 -15.52 -10.52
CA LEU A 201 1.56 -15.40 -9.14
C LEU A 201 0.63 -16.16 -8.18
N LEU A 202 -0.68 -16.08 -8.39
CA LEU A 202 -1.66 -16.81 -7.59
C LEU A 202 -1.52 -18.33 -7.73
N ARG A 203 -1.18 -18.86 -8.90
CA ARG A 203 -0.90 -20.30 -9.07
C ARG A 203 0.26 -20.75 -8.19
N ALA A 204 1.36 -19.99 -8.19
CA ALA A 204 2.52 -20.31 -7.37
C ALA A 204 2.19 -20.22 -5.86
N ILE A 205 1.43 -19.20 -5.46
CA ILE A 205 0.97 -19.03 -4.07
C ILE A 205 0.07 -20.19 -3.67
N ASN A 206 -0.94 -20.54 -4.47
CA ASN A 206 -1.91 -21.59 -4.16
C ASN A 206 -1.26 -22.96 -3.98
N VAL A 207 -0.28 -23.32 -4.81
CA VAL A 207 0.49 -24.57 -4.63
C VAL A 207 1.15 -24.62 -3.26
N SER A 208 1.73 -23.51 -2.82
CA SER A 208 2.39 -23.43 -1.51
C SER A 208 1.38 -23.42 -0.36
N VAL A 209 0.27 -22.67 -0.48
CA VAL A 209 -0.76 -22.54 0.55
C VAL A 209 -1.46 -23.89 0.79
N GLN A 210 -1.80 -24.63 -0.27
CA GLN A 210 -2.42 -25.96 -0.17
C GLN A 210 -1.54 -27.01 0.50
N SER A 211 -0.23 -26.79 0.59
CA SER A 211 0.69 -27.67 1.31
C SER A 211 0.72 -27.41 2.83
N ILE A 212 0.06 -26.35 3.32
CA ILE A 212 0.03 -25.99 4.74
C ILE A 212 -1.03 -26.84 5.45
N PRO A 213 -0.66 -27.64 6.47
CA PRO A 213 -1.63 -28.43 7.23
C PRO A 213 -2.65 -27.52 7.94
N GLY A 214 -3.94 -27.73 7.67
CA GLY A 214 -5.04 -27.03 8.32
C GLY A 214 -5.49 -25.72 7.62
N VAL A 215 -5.05 -25.52 6.37
CA VAL A 215 -5.54 -24.45 5.47
C VAL A 215 -6.32 -25.08 4.33
#